data_8bfaca63e5ca6673786abd5129d0dc77
#
_entry.id   8bfaca63e5ca6673786abd5129d0dc77
#
_cell.length_a   1.000
_cell.length_b   1.000
_cell.length_c   1.000
_cell.angle_alpha   90.00
_cell.angle_beta   90.00
_cell.angle_gamma   90.00
#
_symmetry.space_group_name_H-M   'P 1'
#
loop_
_entity.id
_entity.type
_entity.pdbx_description
1 polymer ?
#
loop_
_entity_poly.entity_id
_entity_poly.type
_entity_poly.pdbx_seq_one_letter_code
_entity_poly.pdbx_strand_id
1 'polypeptide(L)'
;MRSEMKKYRKLLVALSFSAALVSCDDGRIYPETVVSSEGKTVILEGVLDGLDSWTSSYRVSIAGFEGADDEYADVSKVISASDVVNGKVNVELSGIKENVTLVRLCILDRLRKHIVTFSEVDVSKATEVVKMDVGTINISMFNAIQQAFFNTTCANCHGASNRAAAGLYLTEGKSYEALVDVDSKKVEGRKLVETNDASNSVLHMVLNQQTVEGISMDHRDLVSEKNEMTILPLIDSWINNGAK
;
A
#
# COMPACT_ATOMS: atom_id res chain seq x y z
N MET A 1 33.87 43.13 -44.80
CA MET A 1 33.66 43.05 -43.33
C MET A 1 32.23 42.68 -42.91
N ARG A 2 31.18 43.17 -43.55
CA ARG A 2 29.78 42.85 -43.16
C ARG A 2 29.31 41.40 -43.49
N SER A 3 29.94 40.74 -44.47
CA SER A 3 29.59 39.37 -44.88
C SER A 3 30.09 38.31 -43.88
N GLU A 4 31.28 38.48 -43.36
CA GLU A 4 31.90 37.53 -42.43
C GLU A 4 31.20 37.51 -41.07
N MET A 5 30.79 38.66 -40.55
CA MET A 5 30.04 38.72 -39.29
C MET A 5 28.66 38.00 -39.32
N LYS A 6 28.05 37.90 -40.51
CA LYS A 6 26.77 37.14 -40.65
C LYS A 6 26.98 35.62 -40.59
N LYS A 7 28.15 35.12 -41.03
CA LYS A 7 28.49 33.67 -40.91
C LYS A 7 28.74 33.29 -39.46
N TYR A 8 29.46 34.06 -38.68
CA TYR A 8 29.73 33.78 -37.25
C TYR A 8 28.47 33.90 -36.40
N ARG A 9 27.55 34.82 -36.74
CA ARG A 9 26.25 34.97 -36.02
C ARG A 9 25.33 33.77 -36.24
N LYS A 10 25.37 33.14 -37.43
CA LYS A 10 24.63 31.89 -37.68
C LYS A 10 25.28 30.68 -37.01
N LEU A 11 26.62 30.67 -36.92
CA LEU A 11 27.35 29.61 -36.23
C LEU A 11 27.13 29.66 -34.71
N LEU A 12 27.12 30.85 -34.12
CA LEU A 12 26.85 31.05 -32.68
C LEU A 12 25.43 30.71 -32.29
N VAL A 13 24.42 30.96 -33.17
CA VAL A 13 23.02 30.56 -32.92
C VAL A 13 22.84 29.06 -33.09
N ALA A 14 23.60 28.40 -33.97
CA ALA A 14 23.59 26.95 -34.10
C ALA A 14 24.24 26.23 -32.92
N LEU A 15 25.30 26.83 -32.32
CA LEU A 15 26.00 26.26 -31.15
C LEU A 15 25.19 26.45 -29.86
N SER A 16 24.39 27.51 -29.73
CA SER A 16 23.55 27.74 -28.56
C SER A 16 22.27 26.85 -28.54
N PHE A 17 21.85 26.29 -29.70
CA PHE A 17 20.69 25.40 -29.76
C PHE A 17 21.03 23.92 -29.50
N SER A 18 22.29 23.54 -29.62
CA SER A 18 22.76 22.17 -29.35
C SER A 18 23.08 21.91 -27.87
N ALA A 19 23.17 22.98 -27.04
CA ALA A 19 23.45 22.82 -25.59
C ALA A 19 22.18 22.65 -24.73
N ALA A 20 20.98 22.74 -25.32
CA ALA A 20 19.73 22.66 -24.60
C ALA A 20 19.06 21.26 -24.58
N LEU A 21 19.71 20.23 -25.13
CA LEU A 21 19.13 18.87 -25.22
C LEU A 21 19.86 17.85 -24.34
N VAL A 22 20.66 18.26 -23.37
CA VAL A 22 21.28 17.36 -22.39
C VAL A 22 20.78 17.71 -20.99
N SER A 23 19.47 17.88 -20.86
CA SER A 23 18.80 17.68 -19.58
C SER A 23 18.07 16.35 -19.69
N CYS A 24 18.81 15.26 -19.72
CA CYS A 24 18.29 14.02 -19.18
C CYS A 24 18.12 14.28 -17.69
N ASP A 25 16.90 14.47 -17.27
CA ASP A 25 16.49 14.22 -15.91
C ASP A 25 16.85 12.76 -15.64
N ASP A 26 18.02 12.55 -15.06
CA ASP A 26 18.38 11.30 -14.43
C ASP A 26 17.40 11.16 -13.27
N GLY A 27 16.21 10.61 -13.59
CA GLY A 27 15.27 10.17 -12.58
C GLY A 27 16.10 9.44 -11.54
N ARG A 28 16.03 9.87 -10.28
CA ARG A 28 16.82 9.30 -9.19
C ARG A 28 16.66 7.79 -9.25
N ILE A 29 17.65 7.15 -9.87
CA ILE A 29 17.85 5.72 -9.70
C ILE A 29 18.25 5.62 -8.24
N TYR A 30 17.27 5.26 -7.40
CA TYR A 30 17.63 4.82 -6.06
C TYR A 30 18.58 3.65 -6.28
N PRO A 31 19.82 3.71 -5.78
CA PRO A 31 20.71 2.58 -5.94
C PRO A 31 19.95 1.37 -5.41
N GLU A 32 19.88 0.31 -6.22
CA GLU A 32 19.51 -1.00 -5.71
C GLU A 32 20.37 -1.18 -4.46
N THR A 33 19.73 -1.35 -3.32
CA THR A 33 20.46 -1.49 -2.07
C THR A 33 21.35 -2.70 -2.28
N VAL A 34 22.65 -2.47 -2.46
CA VAL A 34 23.63 -3.57 -2.50
C VAL A 34 23.50 -4.21 -1.12
N VAL A 35 22.80 -5.32 -1.08
CA VAL A 35 22.56 -6.05 0.16
C VAL A 35 23.94 -6.59 0.54
N SER A 36 24.55 -5.97 1.55
CA SER A 36 25.82 -6.45 2.06
C SER A 36 25.58 -7.86 2.63
N SER A 37 26.52 -8.76 2.41
CA SER A 37 26.46 -10.11 3.00
C SER A 37 26.64 -10.10 4.52
N GLU A 38 26.95 -8.93 5.09
CA GLU A 38 27.07 -8.71 6.54
C GLU A 38 25.73 -8.29 7.12
N GLY A 39 25.30 -8.90 8.20
CA GLY A 39 24.04 -8.61 8.90
C GLY A 39 23.13 -9.85 9.01
N LYS A 40 21.98 -9.66 9.68
CA LYS A 40 20.98 -10.72 9.85
C LYS A 40 20.29 -11.03 8.52
N THR A 41 19.76 -12.24 8.43
CA THR A 41 19.01 -12.70 7.25
C THR A 41 17.68 -13.30 7.69
N VAL A 42 16.61 -12.98 6.97
CA VAL A 42 15.27 -13.61 7.12
C VAL A 42 14.85 -14.24 5.81
N ILE A 43 14.39 -15.48 5.86
CA ILE A 43 13.81 -16.19 4.71
C ILE A 43 12.31 -16.30 4.94
N LEU A 44 11.53 -15.69 4.07
CA LEU A 44 10.07 -15.79 4.03
C LEU A 44 9.68 -16.96 3.14
N GLU A 45 8.89 -17.88 3.68
CA GLU A 45 8.33 -19.03 2.96
C GLU A 45 6.81 -19.08 3.15
N GLY A 46 6.07 -19.51 2.11
CA GLY A 46 4.63 -19.74 2.20
C GLY A 46 3.87 -19.53 0.90
N VAL A 47 2.54 -19.52 0.99
CA VAL A 47 1.61 -19.22 -0.11
C VAL A 47 0.97 -17.87 0.16
N LEU A 48 1.09 -16.93 -0.78
CA LEU A 48 0.54 -15.58 -0.68
C LEU A 48 -0.63 -15.43 -1.65
N ASP A 49 -1.85 -15.54 -1.14
CA ASP A 49 -3.07 -15.36 -1.94
C ASP A 49 -3.39 -13.87 -2.10
N GLY A 50 -3.72 -13.44 -3.33
CA GLY A 50 -4.10 -12.05 -3.62
C GLY A 50 -2.92 -11.10 -3.87
N LEU A 51 -1.74 -11.63 -4.18
CA LEU A 51 -0.56 -10.84 -4.56
C LEU A 51 -0.82 -9.94 -5.78
N ASP A 52 -1.65 -10.38 -6.72
CA ASP A 52 -2.03 -9.68 -7.94
C ASP A 52 -3.10 -8.60 -7.75
N SER A 53 -3.68 -8.48 -6.56
CA SER A 53 -4.71 -7.46 -6.27
C SER A 53 -4.15 -6.05 -6.11
N TRP A 54 -2.83 -5.90 -5.96
CA TRP A 54 -2.18 -4.63 -5.61
C TRP A 54 -1.92 -3.73 -6.80
N THR A 55 -2.22 -2.44 -6.63
CA THR A 55 -1.87 -1.40 -7.61
C THR A 55 -0.40 -1.03 -7.55
N SER A 56 0.10 -0.35 -8.59
CA SER A 56 1.51 0.11 -8.64
C SER A 56 1.88 1.14 -7.57
N SER A 57 0.92 1.65 -6.80
CA SER A 57 1.16 2.59 -5.70
C SER A 57 1.65 1.89 -4.42
N TYR A 58 1.44 0.59 -4.32
CA TYR A 58 1.77 -0.22 -3.16
C TYR A 58 2.72 -1.36 -3.52
N ARG A 59 3.46 -1.85 -2.53
CA ARG A 59 4.42 -2.94 -2.67
C ARG A 59 4.19 -3.98 -1.58
N VAL A 60 3.87 -5.19 -1.97
CA VAL A 60 3.99 -6.34 -1.06
C VAL A 60 5.47 -6.56 -0.82
N SER A 61 5.89 -6.57 0.44
CA SER A 61 7.32 -6.58 0.78
C SER A 61 7.59 -7.40 2.02
N ILE A 62 8.78 -7.99 2.09
CA ILE A 62 9.43 -8.33 3.34
C ILE A 62 10.30 -7.13 3.72
N ALA A 63 10.15 -6.61 4.93
CA ALA A 63 10.78 -5.36 5.33
C ALA A 63 11.19 -5.35 6.81
N GLY A 64 12.33 -4.74 7.11
CA GLY A 64 12.89 -4.59 8.44
C GLY A 64 12.63 -3.21 9.02
N PHE A 65 12.36 -3.17 10.33
CA PHE A 65 12.05 -1.98 11.12
C PHE A 65 12.88 -1.99 12.42
N GLU A 66 13.27 -0.81 12.90
CA GLU A 66 13.99 -0.69 14.18
C GLU A 66 13.04 -0.97 15.36
N GLY A 67 11.79 -0.56 15.26
CA GLY A 67 10.76 -0.73 16.28
C GLY A 67 9.36 -0.94 15.74
N ALA A 68 8.42 -1.25 16.64
CA ALA A 68 7.03 -1.54 16.29
C ALA A 68 6.29 -0.33 15.72
N ASP A 69 6.64 0.87 16.16
CA ASP A 69 5.97 2.13 15.81
C ASP A 69 6.63 2.84 14.63
N ASP A 70 7.68 2.26 14.04
CA ASP A 70 8.37 2.90 12.91
C ASP A 70 7.46 2.97 11.69
N GLU A 71 7.36 4.17 11.15
CA GLU A 71 6.56 4.43 9.95
C GLU A 71 7.24 3.99 8.67
N TYR A 72 8.58 3.91 8.63
CA TYR A 72 9.35 3.63 7.41
C TYR A 72 10.24 2.42 7.60
N ALA A 73 10.31 1.59 6.58
CA ALA A 73 11.21 0.46 6.57
C ALA A 73 12.68 0.91 6.40
N ASP A 74 13.58 0.38 7.22
CA ASP A 74 15.04 0.59 7.09
C ASP A 74 15.58 -0.21 5.88
N VAL A 75 15.14 -1.45 5.74
CA VAL A 75 15.48 -2.35 4.63
C VAL A 75 14.22 -3.02 4.11
N SER A 76 14.13 -3.25 2.81
CA SER A 76 12.97 -3.95 2.25
C SER A 76 13.31 -4.65 0.94
N LYS A 77 12.60 -5.74 0.67
CA LYS A 77 12.59 -6.43 -0.62
C LYS A 77 11.14 -6.63 -1.07
N VAL A 78 10.85 -6.16 -2.28
CA VAL A 78 9.52 -6.32 -2.89
C VAL A 78 9.34 -7.78 -3.28
N ILE A 79 8.15 -8.28 -3.06
CA ILE A 79 7.69 -9.61 -3.49
C ILE A 79 6.80 -9.43 -4.71
N SER A 80 7.14 -10.11 -5.77
CA SER A 80 6.44 -10.02 -7.06
C SER A 80 6.02 -11.40 -7.56
N ALA A 81 5.24 -11.44 -8.64
CA ALA A 81 4.83 -12.70 -9.24
C ALA A 81 6.01 -13.58 -9.69
N SER A 82 7.17 -12.97 -10.01
CA SER A 82 8.38 -13.74 -10.36
C SER A 82 9.02 -14.47 -9.18
N ASP A 83 8.70 -14.09 -7.94
CA ASP A 83 9.18 -14.74 -6.72
C ASP A 83 8.31 -15.96 -6.35
N VAL A 84 7.20 -16.19 -7.07
CA VAL A 84 6.29 -17.30 -6.87
C VAL A 84 6.70 -18.48 -7.75
N VAL A 85 7.15 -19.56 -7.13
CA VAL A 85 7.50 -20.81 -7.81
C VAL A 85 6.60 -21.95 -7.32
N ASN A 86 5.89 -22.60 -8.23
CA ASN A 86 4.90 -23.64 -7.90
C ASN A 86 3.86 -23.20 -6.84
N GLY A 87 3.41 -21.93 -6.92
CA GLY A 87 2.41 -21.36 -6.00
C GLY A 87 2.96 -20.97 -4.64
N LYS A 88 4.25 -21.07 -4.40
CA LYS A 88 4.90 -20.70 -3.14
C LYS A 88 5.93 -19.60 -3.35
N VAL A 89 6.08 -18.74 -2.36
CA VAL A 89 7.18 -17.79 -2.29
C VAL A 89 8.31 -18.37 -1.42
N ASN A 90 9.54 -18.04 -1.81
CA ASN A 90 10.73 -18.22 -0.99
C ASN A 90 11.62 -17.01 -1.25
N VAL A 91 11.57 -16.05 -0.34
CA VAL A 91 12.20 -14.75 -0.51
C VAL A 91 13.15 -14.48 0.65
N GLU A 92 14.41 -14.25 0.31
CA GLU A 92 15.44 -13.90 1.27
C GLU A 92 15.59 -12.37 1.38
N LEU A 93 15.55 -11.84 2.60
CA LEU A 93 15.97 -10.50 2.96
C LEU A 93 17.25 -10.62 3.79
N SER A 94 18.38 -10.23 3.24
CA SER A 94 19.70 -10.25 3.87
C SER A 94 20.27 -8.83 4.08
N GLY A 95 21.40 -8.70 4.79
CA GLY A 95 22.00 -7.41 5.09
C GLY A 95 21.16 -6.56 6.08
N ILE A 96 20.39 -7.22 6.93
CA ILE A 96 19.58 -6.57 7.96
C ILE A 96 20.51 -6.09 9.07
N LYS A 97 20.53 -4.77 9.32
CA LYS A 97 21.40 -4.15 10.33
C LYS A 97 21.03 -4.58 11.76
N GLU A 98 21.98 -4.42 12.68
CA GLU A 98 21.80 -4.80 14.08
C GLU A 98 20.68 -4.03 14.80
N ASN A 99 20.44 -2.76 14.42
CA ASN A 99 19.37 -1.93 14.98
C ASN A 99 17.96 -2.35 14.56
N VAL A 100 17.83 -3.14 13.51
CA VAL A 100 16.53 -3.70 13.09
C VAL A 100 16.13 -4.81 14.06
N THR A 101 14.96 -4.66 14.65
CA THR A 101 14.42 -5.61 15.64
C THR A 101 13.25 -6.44 15.11
N LEU A 102 12.52 -5.94 14.10
CA LEU A 102 11.34 -6.58 13.55
C LEU A 102 11.45 -6.72 12.04
N VAL A 103 11.05 -7.87 11.52
CA VAL A 103 10.87 -8.08 10.08
C VAL A 103 9.42 -8.47 9.81
N ARG A 104 8.81 -7.78 8.84
CA ARG A 104 7.38 -7.89 8.52
C ARG A 104 7.17 -8.33 7.07
N LEU A 105 6.20 -9.21 6.87
CA LEU A 105 5.48 -9.32 5.61
C LEU A 105 4.41 -8.24 5.63
N CYS A 106 4.56 -7.21 4.81
CA CYS A 106 3.75 -6.00 4.91
C CYS A 106 3.53 -5.33 3.55
N ILE A 107 2.66 -4.33 3.57
CA ILE A 107 2.48 -3.40 2.46
C ILE A 107 3.25 -2.13 2.75
N LEU A 108 4.02 -1.70 1.78
CA LEU A 108 4.70 -0.41 1.76
C LEU A 108 4.16 0.44 0.61
N ASP A 109 4.15 1.76 0.80
CA ASP A 109 3.99 2.70 -0.30
C ASP A 109 5.30 2.86 -1.11
N ARG A 110 5.30 3.77 -2.09
CA ARG A 110 6.48 4.05 -2.94
C ARG A 110 7.64 4.67 -2.16
N LEU A 111 7.39 5.29 -1.02
CA LEU A 111 8.40 5.90 -0.15
C LEU A 111 8.87 4.96 0.96
N ARG A 112 8.43 3.70 0.92
CA ARG A 112 8.65 2.67 1.94
C ARG A 112 7.95 2.96 3.27
N LYS A 113 6.90 3.80 3.26
CA LYS A 113 6.05 3.98 4.42
C LYS A 113 5.22 2.72 4.64
N HIS A 114 5.19 2.26 5.87
CA HIS A 114 4.41 1.10 6.30
C HIS A 114 2.90 1.40 6.25
N ILE A 115 2.13 0.52 5.65
CA ILE A 115 0.67 0.64 5.54
C ILE A 115 -0.02 -0.43 6.39
N VAL A 116 0.23 -1.72 6.13
CA VAL A 116 -0.39 -2.86 6.81
C VAL A 116 0.61 -3.98 7.00
N THR A 117 0.58 -4.66 8.17
CA THR A 117 1.34 -5.88 8.45
C THR A 117 0.44 -7.10 8.35
N PHE A 118 0.91 -8.15 7.67
CA PHE A 118 0.24 -9.45 7.62
C PHE A 118 0.88 -10.46 8.56
N SER A 119 2.20 -10.43 8.71
CA SER A 119 2.95 -11.29 9.60
C SER A 119 4.23 -10.60 10.05
N GLU A 120 4.77 -10.97 11.20
CA GLU A 120 5.93 -10.33 11.82
C GLU A 120 6.79 -11.35 12.54
N VAL A 121 8.11 -11.14 12.55
CA VAL A 121 9.07 -11.91 13.33
C VAL A 121 10.05 -10.98 14.03
N ASP A 122 10.33 -11.25 15.32
CA ASP A 122 11.36 -10.57 16.11
C ASP A 122 12.74 -11.12 15.73
N VAL A 123 13.63 -10.22 15.30
CA VAL A 123 15.01 -10.53 14.94
C VAL A 123 16.02 -9.84 15.87
N SER A 124 15.57 -9.24 16.98
CA SER A 124 16.42 -8.49 17.91
C SER A 124 17.57 -9.32 18.47
N LYS A 125 17.35 -10.63 18.65
CA LYS A 125 18.34 -11.58 19.19
C LYS A 125 18.85 -12.57 18.16
N ALA A 126 18.54 -12.37 16.88
CA ALA A 126 18.93 -13.30 15.85
C ALA A 126 20.44 -13.23 15.59
N THR A 127 21.10 -14.38 15.65
CA THR A 127 22.52 -14.59 15.32
C THR A 127 22.71 -15.49 14.09
N GLU A 128 21.62 -16.11 13.62
CA GLU A 128 21.56 -17.01 12.48
C GLU A 128 20.43 -16.59 11.54
N VAL A 129 20.27 -17.33 10.44
CA VAL A 129 19.17 -17.13 9.50
C VAL A 129 17.84 -17.43 10.20
N VAL A 130 16.94 -16.46 10.20
CA VAL A 130 15.58 -16.61 10.75
C VAL A 130 14.63 -17.05 9.62
N LYS A 131 13.84 -18.08 9.86
CA LYS A 131 12.77 -18.51 8.98
C LYS A 131 11.44 -17.91 9.39
N MET A 132 10.75 -17.30 8.43
CA MET A 132 9.41 -16.74 8.56
C MET A 132 8.47 -17.54 7.68
N ASP A 133 7.93 -18.66 8.21
CA ASP A 133 6.92 -19.48 7.54
C ASP A 133 5.53 -18.90 7.83
N VAL A 134 4.85 -18.43 6.79
CA VAL A 134 3.51 -17.82 6.90
C VAL A 134 2.40 -18.81 6.50
N GLY A 135 2.75 -20.07 6.15
CA GLY A 135 1.76 -21.03 5.68
C GLY A 135 1.03 -20.56 4.43
N THR A 136 -0.29 -20.54 4.47
CA THR A 136 -1.15 -19.89 3.45
C THR A 136 -1.79 -18.67 4.06
N ILE A 137 -1.56 -17.51 3.48
CA ILE A 137 -2.07 -16.23 3.98
C ILE A 137 -2.68 -15.39 2.84
N ASN A 138 -3.86 -14.83 3.10
CA ASN A 138 -4.50 -13.90 2.17
C ASN A 138 -3.93 -12.49 2.40
N ILE A 139 -3.24 -11.99 1.39
CA ILE A 139 -2.63 -10.65 1.38
C ILE A 139 -3.29 -9.72 0.37
N SER A 140 -4.51 -10.03 -0.07
CA SER A 140 -5.24 -9.15 -1.00
C SER A 140 -5.48 -7.76 -0.43
N MET A 141 -5.67 -6.79 -1.31
CA MET A 141 -5.91 -5.39 -0.92
C MET A 141 -7.15 -5.28 -0.03
N PHE A 142 -8.23 -5.98 -0.38
CA PHE A 142 -9.43 -6.00 0.45
C PHE A 142 -9.18 -6.61 1.83
N ASN A 143 -8.44 -7.73 1.92
CA ASN A 143 -8.11 -8.33 3.21
C ASN A 143 -7.26 -7.41 4.08
N ALA A 144 -6.34 -6.64 3.49
CA ALA A 144 -5.58 -5.61 4.20
C ALA A 144 -6.50 -4.54 4.82
N ILE A 145 -7.49 -4.04 4.06
CA ILE A 145 -8.50 -3.09 4.54
C ILE A 145 -9.35 -3.74 5.64
N GLN A 146 -9.78 -4.98 5.45
CA GLN A 146 -10.56 -5.74 6.43
C GLN A 146 -9.84 -5.81 7.78
N GLN A 147 -8.60 -6.25 7.77
CA GLN A 147 -7.82 -6.44 9.00
C GLN A 147 -7.45 -5.12 9.66
N ALA A 148 -6.95 -4.15 8.89
CA ALA A 148 -6.43 -2.92 9.44
C ALA A 148 -7.51 -1.91 9.84
N PHE A 149 -8.69 -1.96 9.23
CA PHE A 149 -9.71 -0.94 9.43
C PHE A 149 -11.11 -1.49 9.75
N PHE A 150 -11.65 -2.39 8.95
CA PHE A 150 -13.02 -2.84 9.22
C PHE A 150 -13.13 -3.60 10.53
N ASN A 151 -12.22 -4.54 10.81
CA ASN A 151 -12.23 -5.31 12.06
C ASN A 151 -11.94 -4.44 13.29
N THR A 152 -11.10 -3.42 13.17
CA THR A 152 -10.62 -2.61 14.30
C THR A 152 -11.49 -1.40 14.59
N THR A 153 -12.14 -0.84 13.56
CA THR A 153 -12.91 0.41 13.66
C THR A 153 -14.38 0.19 13.35
N CYS A 154 -14.71 -0.30 12.15
CA CYS A 154 -16.08 -0.33 11.65
C CYS A 154 -16.95 -1.41 12.34
N ALA A 155 -16.36 -2.57 12.62
CA ALA A 155 -17.06 -3.69 13.25
C ALA A 155 -17.55 -3.40 14.69
N ASN A 156 -17.05 -2.35 15.35
CA ASN A 156 -17.56 -1.91 16.64
C ASN A 156 -19.06 -1.58 16.60
N CYS A 157 -19.53 -0.99 15.50
CA CYS A 157 -20.93 -0.66 15.27
C CYS A 157 -21.58 -1.59 14.23
N HIS A 158 -20.81 -2.06 13.25
CA HIS A 158 -21.25 -2.85 12.11
C HIS A 158 -20.89 -4.35 12.24
N GLY A 159 -20.61 -4.83 13.44
CA GLY A 159 -20.15 -6.21 13.68
C GLY A 159 -21.08 -7.08 14.52
N ALA A 160 -22.04 -6.50 15.25
CA ALA A 160 -22.92 -7.29 16.10
C ALA A 160 -23.79 -8.27 15.30
N SER A 161 -23.82 -9.53 15.73
CA SER A 161 -24.42 -10.64 14.98
C SER A 161 -25.90 -10.48 14.63
N ASN A 162 -26.63 -9.65 15.38
CA ASN A 162 -28.08 -9.44 15.23
C ASN A 162 -28.51 -7.97 15.27
N ARG A 163 -27.59 -7.03 15.41
CA ARG A 163 -27.87 -5.59 15.52
C ARG A 163 -26.82 -4.70 14.88
N ALA A 164 -26.26 -5.10 13.75
CA ALA A 164 -25.35 -4.23 13.03
C ALA A 164 -26.04 -2.92 12.67
N ALA A 165 -25.36 -1.78 12.89
CA ALA A 165 -25.88 -0.47 12.57
C ALA A 165 -26.31 -0.40 11.09
N ALA A 166 -27.48 0.15 10.82
CA ALA A 166 -28.13 0.19 9.51
C ALA A 166 -28.30 -1.19 8.82
N GLY A 167 -28.15 -2.30 9.54
CA GLY A 167 -28.16 -3.65 8.98
C GLY A 167 -26.96 -3.99 8.10
N LEU A 168 -25.89 -3.21 8.20
CA LEU A 168 -24.64 -3.38 7.44
C LEU A 168 -23.63 -4.17 8.29
N TYR A 169 -23.15 -5.30 7.78
CA TYR A 169 -22.19 -6.16 8.46
C TYR A 169 -20.79 -5.99 7.82
N LEU A 170 -19.85 -5.43 8.58
CA LEU A 170 -18.46 -5.19 8.13
C LEU A 170 -17.45 -6.13 8.82
N THR A 171 -17.89 -7.31 9.18
CA THR A 171 -17.04 -8.38 9.71
C THR A 171 -16.46 -9.23 8.60
N GLU A 172 -15.35 -9.88 8.90
CA GLU A 172 -14.68 -10.81 7.99
C GLU A 172 -15.68 -11.86 7.43
N GLY A 173 -15.57 -12.15 6.14
CA GLY A 173 -16.46 -13.06 5.42
C GLY A 173 -17.84 -12.51 5.07
N LYS A 174 -18.19 -11.28 5.50
CA LYS A 174 -19.48 -10.65 5.18
C LYS A 174 -19.36 -9.27 4.53
N SER A 175 -18.31 -8.55 4.84
CA SER A 175 -18.14 -7.14 4.47
C SER A 175 -18.05 -6.92 2.96
N TYR A 176 -17.40 -7.80 2.22
CA TYR A 176 -17.26 -7.68 0.78
C TYR A 176 -18.62 -7.70 0.08
N GLU A 177 -19.40 -8.73 0.32
CA GLU A 177 -20.75 -8.89 -0.27
C GLU A 177 -21.75 -7.83 0.23
N ALA A 178 -21.52 -7.30 1.44
CA ALA A 178 -22.36 -6.25 2.01
C ALA A 178 -22.05 -4.85 1.43
N LEU A 179 -20.89 -4.65 0.80
CA LEU A 179 -20.41 -3.34 0.33
C LEU A 179 -20.41 -3.21 -1.18
N VAL A 180 -19.79 -4.19 -1.87
CA VAL A 180 -19.45 -4.03 -3.29
C VAL A 180 -20.69 -4.11 -4.17
N ASP A 181 -20.93 -3.06 -4.94
CA ASP A 181 -22.08 -2.86 -5.84
C ASP A 181 -23.45 -2.96 -5.18
N VAL A 182 -23.53 -2.81 -3.84
CA VAL A 182 -24.77 -2.82 -3.07
C VAL A 182 -25.34 -1.40 -2.97
N ASP A 183 -26.63 -1.24 -3.31
CA ASP A 183 -27.33 0.05 -3.20
C ASP A 183 -27.42 0.51 -1.75
N SER A 184 -27.13 1.79 -1.51
CA SER A 184 -27.29 2.39 -0.20
C SER A 184 -28.76 2.55 0.17
N LYS A 185 -29.12 2.10 1.37
CA LYS A 185 -30.46 2.32 1.95
C LYS A 185 -30.65 3.73 2.54
N LYS A 186 -29.58 4.51 2.62
CA LYS A 186 -29.55 5.82 3.30
C LYS A 186 -29.26 6.98 2.36
N VAL A 187 -28.50 6.74 1.31
CA VAL A 187 -28.14 7.74 0.31
C VAL A 187 -28.74 7.31 -1.02
N GLU A 188 -29.81 7.97 -1.44
CA GLU A 188 -30.56 7.61 -2.65
C GLU A 188 -29.67 7.69 -3.91
N GLY A 189 -29.80 6.70 -4.79
CA GLY A 189 -29.10 6.63 -6.06
C GLY A 189 -27.59 6.39 -5.95
N ARG A 190 -27.09 5.98 -4.77
CA ARG A 190 -25.68 5.66 -4.53
C ARG A 190 -25.49 4.23 -4.09
N LYS A 191 -24.35 3.65 -4.46
CA LYS A 191 -23.89 2.37 -3.93
C LYS A 191 -23.02 2.57 -2.70
N LEU A 192 -22.95 1.56 -1.83
CA LEU A 192 -22.05 1.55 -0.70
C LEU A 192 -20.60 1.59 -1.16
N VAL A 193 -20.23 0.74 -2.12
CA VAL A 193 -19.01 0.79 -2.92
C VAL A 193 -19.41 0.66 -4.38
N GLU A 194 -19.14 1.68 -5.17
CA GLU A 194 -19.33 1.64 -6.62
C GLU A 194 -18.02 1.28 -7.29
N THR A 195 -17.98 0.11 -7.92
CA THR A 195 -16.79 -0.43 -8.55
C THR A 195 -16.19 0.54 -9.58
N ASN A 196 -14.90 0.83 -9.47
CA ASN A 196 -14.12 1.80 -10.24
C ASN A 196 -14.47 3.28 -9.99
N ASP A 197 -15.30 3.61 -8.99
CA ASP A 197 -15.64 4.99 -8.69
C ASP A 197 -15.70 5.25 -7.17
N ALA A 198 -14.54 5.51 -6.56
CA ALA A 198 -14.47 5.82 -5.14
C ALA A 198 -15.27 7.08 -4.80
N SER A 199 -15.22 8.13 -5.63
CA SER A 199 -15.86 9.43 -5.34
C SER A 199 -17.38 9.34 -5.27
N ASN A 200 -17.99 8.38 -5.96
CA ASN A 200 -19.41 8.10 -5.94
C ASN A 200 -19.82 7.03 -4.92
N SER A 201 -18.86 6.40 -4.26
CA SER A 201 -19.08 5.39 -3.22
C SER A 201 -19.45 6.01 -1.88
N VAL A 202 -20.53 5.55 -1.24
CA VAL A 202 -20.94 6.03 0.09
C VAL A 202 -19.83 5.79 1.13
N LEU A 203 -19.09 4.69 1.03
CA LEU A 203 -17.96 4.40 1.90
C LEU A 203 -16.91 5.52 1.87
N HIS A 204 -16.53 5.98 0.67
CA HIS A 204 -15.62 7.12 0.52
C HIS A 204 -16.20 8.40 1.16
N MET A 205 -17.49 8.69 0.86
CA MET A 205 -18.14 9.91 1.35
C MET A 205 -18.13 9.97 2.88
N VAL A 206 -18.56 8.91 3.56
CA VAL A 206 -18.66 8.91 5.04
C VAL A 206 -17.32 8.98 5.74
N LEU A 207 -16.24 8.53 5.10
CA LEU A 207 -14.90 8.57 5.67
C LEU A 207 -14.15 9.88 5.41
N ASN A 208 -14.57 10.64 4.39
CA ASN A 208 -13.90 11.89 3.98
C ASN A 208 -14.71 13.17 4.28
N GLN A 209 -16.01 13.05 4.59
CA GLN A 209 -16.91 14.16 4.83
C GLN A 209 -17.51 14.09 6.24
N GLN A 210 -17.60 15.23 6.92
CA GLN A 210 -18.23 15.30 8.25
C GLN A 210 -19.72 15.00 8.21
N THR A 211 -20.38 15.39 7.12
CA THR A 211 -21.82 15.17 6.95
C THR A 211 -22.12 14.59 5.58
N VAL A 212 -22.88 13.52 5.54
CA VAL A 212 -23.43 12.93 4.31
C VAL A 212 -24.94 12.89 4.45
N GLU A 213 -25.68 13.45 3.47
CA GLU A 213 -27.12 13.46 3.49
C GLU A 213 -27.71 12.05 3.66
N GLY A 214 -28.65 11.86 4.56
CA GLY A 214 -29.25 10.57 4.90
C GLY A 214 -28.47 9.77 5.95
N ILE A 215 -27.29 10.21 6.36
CA ILE A 215 -26.46 9.55 7.38
C ILE A 215 -26.29 10.50 8.57
N SER A 216 -26.76 10.06 9.75
CA SER A 216 -26.80 10.88 10.96
C SER A 216 -25.50 10.87 11.77
N MET A 217 -24.62 9.88 11.55
CA MET A 217 -23.37 9.74 12.28
C MET A 217 -22.21 10.30 11.47
N ASP A 218 -21.37 11.10 12.11
CA ASP A 218 -20.07 11.49 11.56
C ASP A 218 -19.09 10.32 11.70
N HIS A 219 -18.76 9.67 10.58
CA HIS A 219 -17.81 8.56 10.54
C HIS A 219 -16.38 9.06 10.43
N ARG A 220 -16.17 10.28 9.96
CA ARG A 220 -14.83 10.86 9.84
C ARG A 220 -14.16 11.01 11.20
N ASP A 221 -14.91 11.31 12.25
CA ASP A 221 -14.40 11.39 13.63
C ASP A 221 -13.80 10.06 14.14
N LEU A 222 -14.13 8.95 13.48
CA LEU A 222 -13.57 7.62 13.81
C LEU A 222 -12.25 7.33 13.09
N VAL A 223 -11.85 8.18 12.16
CA VAL A 223 -10.62 8.01 11.38
C VAL A 223 -9.48 8.71 12.09
N SER A 224 -8.49 7.93 12.56
CA SER A 224 -7.27 8.51 13.12
C SER A 224 -6.42 9.20 12.05
N GLU A 225 -5.56 10.14 12.44
CA GLU A 225 -4.62 10.81 11.52
C GLU A 225 -3.76 9.81 10.73
N LYS A 226 -3.33 8.72 11.39
CA LYS A 226 -2.59 7.63 10.73
C LYS A 226 -3.44 6.99 9.63
N ASN A 227 -4.70 6.65 9.92
CA ASN A 227 -5.60 6.02 8.96
C ASN A 227 -5.98 6.96 7.81
N GLU A 228 -6.12 8.26 8.08
CA GLU A 228 -6.35 9.28 7.04
C GLU A 228 -5.23 9.26 5.99
N MET A 229 -3.99 9.11 6.42
CA MET A 229 -2.81 9.09 5.53
C MET A 229 -2.52 7.74 4.89
N THR A 230 -3.03 6.64 5.43
CA THR A 230 -2.67 5.28 4.99
C THR A 230 -3.85 4.48 4.48
N ILE A 231 -4.90 4.37 5.27
CA ILE A 231 -6.04 3.47 4.97
C ILE A 231 -7.05 4.11 4.02
N LEU A 232 -7.34 5.41 4.16
CA LEU A 232 -8.28 6.04 3.22
C LEU A 232 -7.79 6.03 1.78
N PRO A 233 -6.52 6.38 1.48
CA PRO A 233 -5.98 6.22 0.14
C PRO A 233 -5.95 4.76 -0.35
N LEU A 234 -5.77 3.79 0.57
CA LEU A 234 -5.83 2.37 0.24
C LEU A 234 -7.24 1.95 -0.16
N ILE A 235 -8.27 2.38 0.59
CA ILE A 235 -9.69 2.13 0.27
C ILE A 235 -10.03 2.71 -1.11
N ASP A 236 -9.68 3.96 -1.37
CA ASP A 236 -9.93 4.60 -2.65
C ASP A 236 -9.21 3.89 -3.80
N SER A 237 -7.96 3.47 -3.58
CA SER A 237 -7.19 2.70 -4.55
C SER A 237 -7.83 1.33 -4.83
N TRP A 238 -8.32 0.64 -3.81
CA TRP A 238 -9.04 -0.62 -3.96
C TRP A 238 -10.31 -0.45 -4.79
N ILE A 239 -11.16 0.53 -4.46
CA ILE A 239 -12.40 0.81 -5.19
C ILE A 239 -12.10 1.16 -6.66
N ASN A 240 -11.16 2.08 -6.90
CA ASN A 240 -10.80 2.53 -8.24
C ASN A 240 -10.08 1.46 -9.08
N ASN A 241 -9.60 0.38 -8.45
CA ASN A 241 -9.01 -0.79 -9.11
C ASN A 241 -10.01 -1.95 -9.28
N GLY A 242 -11.29 -1.65 -9.23
CA GLY A 242 -12.36 -2.61 -9.48
C GLY A 242 -12.88 -3.33 -8.23
N ALA A 243 -12.52 -2.88 -7.03
CA ALA A 243 -12.97 -3.42 -5.74
C ALA A 243 -12.83 -4.96 -5.64
N LYS A 244 -11.69 -5.50 -6.12
CA LYS A 244 -11.40 -6.95 -6.18
C LYS A 244 -10.71 -7.46 -4.92
#